data_6f3b4a830ca2f5687f853c06c833c664
#
_entry.id   6f3b4a830ca2f5687f853c06c833c664
#
_cell.length_a   1.000
_cell.length_b   1.000
_cell.length_c   1.000
_cell.angle_alpha   90.00
_cell.angle_beta   90.00
_cell.angle_gamma   90.00
#
_symmetry.space_group_name_H-M   'P 1'
#
loop_
_entity.id
_entity.type
_entity.pdbx_description
1 polymer ?
#
loop_
_entity_poly.entity_id
_entity_poly.type
_entity_poly.pdbx_seq_one_letter_code
_entity_poly.pdbx_strand_id
1 'polypeptide(L)'
;GLGWLDPLFQLFRSGNWEAIGALGEGVVGAFGQIMVASVALLIAWRQVLVDQRLTTQQNRITQAQTIDSFIHGISELISDEEGMLEDWPLERMLAEGRLSAVFGSIDKDGKARVLRFLSHAKLLTPLKRDYRLGRAILDGEGSYEEDRAAGVPVIRLQQLLKGVDLSGTDLRGVDFNGADLRGADLSFCDLTGANLAGTNLAGANLEQARLEECRLFYGRPQTATPRLGSAPFDLATGAGTGAVVENVNLASARLLDPQSHHYLATWSGPRSRSTLPGGTKGVPSQLG
;
A
#
# COMPACT_ATOMS: atom_id res chain seq x y z
N GLY A 1 -41.11 39.69 -24.61
CA GLY A 1 -42.05 40.61 -24.03
C GLY A 1 -42.35 40.25 -22.60
N LEU A 2 -42.36 41.23 -21.71
CA LEU A 2 -42.58 41.11 -20.26
C LEU A 2 -44.07 40.96 -19.89
N GLY A 3 -44.87 40.25 -20.68
CA GLY A 3 -46.33 40.10 -20.53
C GLY A 3 -46.79 39.49 -19.20
N TRP A 4 -45.91 38.88 -18.43
CA TRP A 4 -46.23 38.37 -17.09
C TRP A 4 -46.34 39.47 -16.01
N LEU A 5 -45.89 40.68 -16.31
CA LEU A 5 -46.02 41.86 -15.42
C LEU A 5 -47.31 42.68 -15.64
N ASP A 6 -48.06 42.44 -16.73
CA ASP A 6 -49.26 43.15 -17.06
C ASP A 6 -50.34 43.08 -15.95
N PRO A 7 -50.58 41.95 -15.26
CA PRO A 7 -51.52 41.90 -14.13
C PRO A 7 -51.12 42.77 -12.96
N LEU A 8 -49.82 42.90 -12.68
CA LEU A 8 -49.25 43.73 -11.64
C LEU A 8 -49.47 45.23 -11.96
N PHE A 9 -49.24 45.65 -13.21
CA PHE A 9 -49.45 46.98 -13.65
C PHE A 9 -50.94 47.36 -13.63
N GLN A 10 -51.89 46.47 -13.91
CA GLN A 10 -53.34 46.69 -13.80
C GLN A 10 -53.76 46.85 -12.36
N LEU A 11 -53.20 46.10 -11.40
CA LEU A 11 -53.46 46.21 -9.96
C LEU A 11 -53.03 47.60 -9.42
N PHE A 12 -51.87 48.10 -9.82
CA PHE A 12 -51.40 49.42 -9.47
C PHE A 12 -52.30 50.54 -10.06
N ARG A 13 -52.84 50.32 -11.25
CA ARG A 13 -53.69 51.27 -11.95
C ARG A 13 -55.14 51.33 -11.40
N SER A 14 -55.63 50.26 -10.80
CA SER A 14 -56.96 50.14 -10.20
C SER A 14 -57.07 50.78 -8.82
N GLY A 15 -55.96 51.18 -8.19
CA GLY A 15 -55.96 51.82 -6.87
C GLY A 15 -56.40 50.91 -5.72
N ASN A 16 -56.38 49.61 -5.90
CA ASN A 16 -56.75 48.62 -4.88
C ASN A 16 -55.61 48.39 -3.91
N TRP A 17 -55.46 49.24 -2.94
CA TRP A 17 -54.39 49.26 -1.94
C TRP A 17 -54.36 47.97 -1.06
N GLU A 18 -55.52 47.35 -0.81
CA GLU A 18 -55.64 46.13 -0.04
C GLU A 18 -55.01 44.95 -0.81
N ALA A 19 -55.26 44.82 -2.11
CA ALA A 19 -54.66 43.79 -2.94
C ALA A 19 -53.16 44.01 -3.11
N ILE A 20 -52.69 45.26 -3.17
CA ILE A 20 -51.25 45.56 -3.23
C ILE A 20 -50.56 45.22 -1.90
N GLY A 21 -51.23 45.50 -0.77
CA GLY A 21 -50.76 45.15 0.57
C GLY A 21 -50.62 43.62 0.75
N ALA A 22 -51.63 42.86 0.36
CA ALA A 22 -51.65 41.40 0.43
C ALA A 22 -50.56 40.76 -0.46
N LEU A 23 -50.32 41.33 -1.66
CA LEU A 23 -49.19 40.90 -2.51
C LEU A 23 -47.84 41.23 -1.87
N GLY A 24 -47.69 42.38 -1.25
CA GLY A 24 -46.48 42.79 -0.52
C GLY A 24 -46.18 41.83 0.64
N GLU A 25 -47.18 41.52 1.47
CA GLU A 25 -47.05 40.57 2.57
C GLU A 25 -46.70 39.16 2.07
N GLY A 26 -47.32 38.69 0.97
CA GLY A 26 -47.01 37.40 0.35
C GLY A 26 -45.58 37.33 -0.16
N VAL A 27 -45.08 38.37 -0.82
CA VAL A 27 -43.72 38.44 -1.33
C VAL A 27 -42.71 38.51 -0.19
N VAL A 28 -42.94 39.31 0.84
CA VAL A 28 -42.08 39.41 2.02
C VAL A 28 -42.03 38.08 2.78
N GLY A 29 -43.22 37.42 2.94
CA GLY A 29 -43.29 36.10 3.55
C GLY A 29 -42.54 35.03 2.75
N ALA A 30 -42.68 35.02 1.43
CA ALA A 30 -41.94 34.10 0.56
C ALA A 30 -40.42 34.33 0.60
N PHE A 31 -39.98 35.58 0.61
CA PHE A 31 -38.58 35.97 0.80
C PHE A 31 -38.04 35.51 2.15
N GLY A 32 -38.81 35.67 3.22
CA GLY A 32 -38.45 35.21 4.55
C GLY A 32 -38.28 33.70 4.62
N GLN A 33 -39.19 32.94 4.00
CA GLN A 33 -39.09 31.47 3.93
C GLN A 33 -37.89 31.01 3.11
N ILE A 34 -37.59 31.66 1.99
CA ILE A 34 -36.42 31.35 1.16
C ILE A 34 -35.12 31.64 1.92
N MET A 35 -35.05 32.76 2.65
CA MET A 35 -33.91 33.09 3.48
C MET A 35 -33.68 32.05 4.59
N VAL A 36 -34.73 31.68 5.32
CA VAL A 36 -34.65 30.66 6.37
C VAL A 36 -34.23 29.31 5.80
N ALA A 37 -34.81 28.89 4.68
CA ALA A 37 -34.44 27.65 3.99
C ALA A 37 -32.97 27.68 3.53
N SER A 38 -32.52 28.83 3.00
CA SER A 38 -31.12 28.98 2.54
C SER A 38 -30.12 28.93 3.70
N VAL A 39 -30.44 29.54 4.83
CA VAL A 39 -29.62 29.49 6.04
C VAL A 39 -29.59 28.07 6.62
N ALA A 40 -30.77 27.41 6.67
CA ALA A 40 -30.85 26.01 7.12
C ALA A 40 -29.99 25.06 6.23
N LEU A 41 -30.04 25.25 4.91
CA LEU A 41 -29.22 24.49 3.96
C LEU A 41 -27.72 24.74 4.18
N LEU A 42 -27.31 25.98 4.42
CA LEU A 42 -25.94 26.37 4.72
C LEU A 42 -25.43 25.73 6.03
N ILE A 43 -26.27 25.71 7.06
CA ILE A 43 -25.96 25.09 8.34
C ILE A 43 -25.82 23.57 8.15
N ALA A 44 -26.78 22.92 7.47
CA ALA A 44 -26.71 21.48 7.20
C ALA A 44 -25.47 21.12 6.40
N TRP A 45 -25.13 21.89 5.37
CA TRP A 45 -23.92 21.67 4.58
C TRP A 45 -22.64 21.82 5.43
N ARG A 46 -22.57 22.83 6.30
CA ARG A 46 -21.45 22.98 7.24
C ARG A 46 -21.35 21.81 8.23
N GLN A 47 -22.49 21.33 8.74
CA GLN A 47 -22.50 20.16 9.64
C GLN A 47 -21.93 18.93 8.94
N VAL A 48 -22.37 18.63 7.70
CA VAL A 48 -21.83 17.51 6.93
C VAL A 48 -20.31 17.60 6.75
N LEU A 49 -19.79 18.80 6.43
CA LEU A 49 -18.35 19.02 6.29
C LEU A 49 -17.57 18.80 7.61
N VAL A 50 -18.14 19.23 8.73
CA VAL A 50 -17.53 19.05 10.07
C VAL A 50 -17.57 17.58 10.46
N ASP A 51 -18.69 16.89 10.26
CA ASP A 51 -18.84 15.48 10.57
C ASP A 51 -17.89 14.62 9.74
N GLN A 52 -17.72 14.91 8.45
CA GLN A 52 -16.73 14.22 7.60
C GLN A 52 -15.30 14.41 8.13
N ARG A 53 -14.93 15.61 8.58
CA ARG A 53 -13.60 15.86 9.15
C ARG A 53 -13.39 15.11 10.46
N LEU A 54 -14.38 15.12 11.34
CA LEU A 54 -14.34 14.42 12.62
C LEU A 54 -14.22 12.90 12.41
N THR A 55 -15.01 12.34 11.51
CA THR A 55 -14.96 10.91 11.15
C THR A 55 -13.58 10.53 10.60
N THR A 56 -13.01 11.36 9.72
CA THR A 56 -11.67 11.11 9.16
C THR A 56 -10.60 11.18 10.24
N GLN A 57 -10.66 12.13 11.17
CA GLN A 57 -9.73 12.23 12.29
C GLN A 57 -9.87 11.03 13.24
N GLN A 58 -11.08 10.64 13.55
CA GLN A 58 -11.37 9.50 14.42
C GLN A 58 -10.84 8.19 13.82
N ASN A 59 -11.03 7.99 12.51
CA ASN A 59 -10.47 6.85 11.79
C ASN A 59 -8.94 6.82 11.86
N ARG A 60 -8.28 7.96 11.68
CA ARG A 60 -6.81 8.05 11.79
C ARG A 60 -6.31 7.72 13.21
N ILE A 61 -6.99 8.19 14.24
CA ILE A 61 -6.64 7.89 15.63
C ILE A 61 -6.83 6.39 15.91
N THR A 62 -7.95 5.82 15.49
CA THR A 62 -8.22 4.39 15.66
C THR A 62 -7.19 3.54 14.93
N GLN A 63 -6.82 3.89 13.70
CA GLN A 63 -5.77 3.18 12.96
C GLN A 63 -4.41 3.31 13.64
N ALA A 64 -4.04 4.49 14.14
CA ALA A 64 -2.80 4.68 14.87
C ALA A 64 -2.76 3.81 16.14
N GLN A 65 -3.85 3.76 16.90
CA GLN A 65 -3.98 2.89 18.08
C GLN A 65 -3.90 1.40 17.71
N THR A 66 -4.52 0.99 16.61
CA THR A 66 -4.45 -0.39 16.12
C THR A 66 -3.03 -0.78 15.75
N ILE A 67 -2.29 0.09 15.07
CA ILE A 67 -0.88 -0.14 14.72
C ILE A 67 -0.01 -0.19 15.98
N ASP A 68 -0.21 0.72 16.91
CA ASP A 68 0.53 0.78 18.17
C ASP A 68 0.30 -0.48 19.02
N SER A 69 -0.96 -0.91 19.17
CA SER A 69 -1.32 -2.18 19.82
C SER A 69 -0.69 -3.39 19.14
N PHE A 70 -0.61 -3.37 17.80
CA PHE A 70 0.05 -4.44 17.04
C PHE A 70 1.55 -4.47 17.35
N ILE A 71 2.22 -3.32 17.27
CA ILE A 71 3.66 -3.18 17.54
C ILE A 71 3.96 -3.65 18.96
N HIS A 72 3.17 -3.20 19.92
CA HIS A 72 3.32 -3.60 21.34
C HIS A 72 3.15 -5.12 21.50
N GLY A 73 2.08 -5.68 20.96
CA GLY A 73 1.84 -7.11 21.03
C GLY A 73 2.85 -7.99 20.30
N ILE A 74 3.48 -7.50 19.22
CA ILE A 74 4.63 -8.17 18.60
C ILE A 74 5.87 -8.04 19.47
N SER A 75 6.11 -6.86 20.07
CA SER A 75 7.24 -6.64 20.98
C SER A 75 7.16 -7.52 22.22
N GLU A 76 5.96 -7.74 22.77
CA GLU A 76 5.76 -8.68 23.89
C GLU A 76 6.11 -10.12 23.49
N LEU A 77 5.66 -10.58 22.29
CA LEU A 77 5.99 -11.92 21.79
C LEU A 77 7.51 -12.11 21.56
N ILE A 78 8.22 -11.01 21.24
CA ILE A 78 9.68 -11.03 21.01
C ILE A 78 10.46 -10.95 22.32
N SER A 79 9.93 -10.23 23.31
CA SER A 79 10.60 -9.90 24.57
C SER A 79 10.25 -10.85 25.69
N ASP A 80 9.77 -12.06 25.41
CA ASP A 80 9.51 -13.04 26.44
C ASP A 80 10.72 -13.21 27.38
N GLU A 81 10.53 -13.71 28.60
CA GLU A 81 11.41 -13.59 29.79
C GLU A 81 12.93 -13.74 29.54
N GLU A 82 13.36 -14.20 28.36
CA GLU A 82 14.77 -14.32 27.98
C GLU A 82 15.19 -13.42 26.79
N GLY A 83 14.32 -12.54 26.29
CA GLY A 83 14.65 -11.57 25.21
C GLY A 83 14.95 -12.21 23.86
N MET A 84 14.42 -13.38 23.59
CA MET A 84 14.74 -14.13 22.37
C MET A 84 13.48 -14.70 21.76
N LEU A 85 13.24 -14.33 20.52
CA LEU A 85 12.23 -14.96 19.68
C LEU A 85 12.68 -16.39 19.40
N GLU A 86 12.18 -17.33 20.17
CA GLU A 86 12.35 -18.73 19.88
C GLU A 86 11.53 -19.08 18.65
N ASP A 87 12.04 -19.98 17.81
CA ASP A 87 11.36 -20.40 16.57
C ASP A 87 10.21 -21.39 16.90
N TRP A 88 9.31 -20.98 17.78
CA TRP A 88 8.14 -21.76 18.15
C TRP A 88 7.05 -21.57 17.08
N PRO A 89 6.57 -22.63 16.46
CA PRO A 89 5.53 -22.55 15.43
C PRO A 89 4.27 -21.80 15.90
N LEU A 90 3.93 -21.92 17.19
CA LEU A 90 2.75 -21.27 17.76
C LEU A 90 2.88 -19.75 17.80
N GLU A 91 4.02 -19.22 18.25
CA GLU A 91 4.25 -17.77 18.33
C GLU A 91 4.26 -17.14 16.94
N ARG A 92 4.87 -17.81 15.95
CA ARG A 92 4.81 -17.40 14.56
C ARG A 92 3.37 -17.35 14.06
N MET A 93 2.57 -18.38 14.31
CA MET A 93 1.16 -18.43 13.91
C MET A 93 0.35 -17.30 14.56
N LEU A 94 0.62 -17.00 15.84
CA LEU A 94 -0.03 -15.89 16.54
C LEU A 94 0.38 -14.53 15.96
N ALA A 95 1.66 -14.32 15.66
CA ALA A 95 2.17 -13.11 15.04
C ALA A 95 1.59 -12.91 13.62
N GLU A 96 1.57 -13.96 12.80
CA GLU A 96 0.99 -13.94 11.45
C GLU A 96 -0.53 -13.72 11.52
N GLY A 97 -1.24 -14.31 12.46
CA GLY A 97 -2.68 -14.11 12.69
C GLY A 97 -2.99 -12.67 13.11
N ARG A 98 -2.23 -12.10 14.04
CA ARG A 98 -2.36 -10.68 14.44
C ARG A 98 -2.08 -9.74 13.27
N LEU A 99 -1.04 -10.01 12.47
CA LEU A 99 -0.71 -9.24 11.29
C LEU A 99 -1.87 -9.26 10.27
N SER A 100 -2.46 -10.42 10.01
CA SER A 100 -3.60 -10.57 9.09
C SER A 100 -4.82 -9.77 9.58
N ALA A 101 -5.13 -9.82 10.87
CA ALA A 101 -6.24 -9.06 11.45
C ALA A 101 -6.03 -7.54 11.32
N VAL A 102 -4.83 -7.06 11.62
CA VAL A 102 -4.48 -5.64 11.50
C VAL A 102 -4.55 -5.18 10.04
N PHE A 103 -4.01 -5.96 9.11
CA PHE A 103 -4.05 -5.63 7.67
C PHE A 103 -5.48 -5.49 7.12
N GLY A 104 -6.44 -6.21 7.69
CA GLY A 104 -7.85 -6.07 7.35
C GLY A 104 -8.52 -4.79 7.86
N SER A 105 -7.94 -4.13 8.87
CA SER A 105 -8.54 -2.99 9.57
C SER A 105 -7.89 -1.63 9.30
N ILE A 106 -6.70 -1.61 8.69
CA ILE A 106 -5.93 -0.39 8.42
C ILE A 106 -5.91 -0.07 6.92
N ASP A 107 -5.70 1.22 6.61
CA ASP A 107 -5.54 1.70 5.24
C ASP A 107 -4.16 1.35 4.66
N LYS A 108 -3.93 1.71 3.40
CA LYS A 108 -2.68 1.44 2.69
C LYS A 108 -1.45 2.07 3.36
N ASP A 109 -1.57 3.28 3.89
CA ASP A 109 -0.49 3.96 4.60
C ASP A 109 -0.15 3.28 5.92
N GLY A 110 -1.17 2.78 6.61
CA GLY A 110 -1.04 1.95 7.81
C GLY A 110 -0.32 0.64 7.50
N LYS A 111 -0.72 -0.06 6.42
CA LYS A 111 -0.05 -1.29 5.95
C LYS A 111 1.42 -1.05 5.64
N ALA A 112 1.75 0.03 4.93
CA ALA A 112 3.12 0.40 4.61
C ALA A 112 3.96 0.66 5.88
N ARG A 113 3.40 1.35 6.87
CA ARG A 113 4.07 1.57 8.17
C ARG A 113 4.36 0.27 8.90
N VAL A 114 3.39 -0.65 8.94
CA VAL A 114 3.58 -1.97 9.55
C VAL A 114 4.67 -2.76 8.82
N LEU A 115 4.66 -2.80 7.48
CA LEU A 115 5.68 -3.50 6.70
C LEU A 115 7.08 -2.93 6.93
N ARG A 116 7.22 -1.61 6.98
CA ARG A 116 8.51 -0.97 7.29
C ARG A 116 8.98 -1.28 8.71
N PHE A 117 8.09 -1.25 9.69
CA PHE A 117 8.41 -1.65 11.05
C PHE A 117 8.93 -3.09 11.11
N LEU A 118 8.19 -4.04 10.52
CA LEU A 118 8.59 -5.46 10.50
C LEU A 118 9.94 -5.66 9.81
N SER A 119 10.20 -4.93 8.72
CA SER A 119 11.47 -5.00 7.99
C SER A 119 12.62 -4.40 8.80
N HIS A 120 12.39 -3.24 9.43
CA HIS A 120 13.41 -2.57 10.24
C HIS A 120 13.77 -3.40 11.49
N ALA A 121 12.78 -4.03 12.10
CA ALA A 121 12.97 -4.97 13.21
C ALA A 121 13.52 -6.34 12.77
N LYS A 122 13.89 -6.53 11.50
CA LYS A 122 14.40 -7.78 10.91
C LYS A 122 13.45 -8.98 11.03
N LEU A 123 12.16 -8.75 11.29
CA LEU A 123 11.18 -9.82 11.47
C LEU A 123 10.78 -10.52 10.16
N LEU A 124 10.97 -9.85 9.02
CA LEU A 124 10.74 -10.39 7.68
C LEU A 124 12.01 -11.00 7.07
N THR A 125 13.17 -10.76 7.67
CA THR A 125 14.46 -11.20 7.17
C THR A 125 14.77 -12.60 7.67
N PRO A 126 15.20 -13.55 6.80
CA PRO A 126 15.69 -14.83 7.24
C PRO A 126 16.98 -14.67 8.05
N LEU A 127 16.96 -15.07 9.32
CA LEU A 127 18.09 -14.96 10.23
C LEU A 127 18.73 -16.35 10.44
N LYS A 128 20.05 -16.35 10.59
CA LYS A 128 20.81 -17.53 10.98
C LYS A 128 20.46 -17.93 12.41
N ARG A 129 20.21 -19.22 12.60
CA ARG A 129 19.78 -19.77 13.88
C ARG A 129 20.81 -20.72 14.46
N ASP A 130 20.94 -20.72 15.79
CA ASP A 130 21.65 -21.78 16.51
C ASP A 130 20.89 -23.11 16.32
N TYR A 131 21.60 -24.14 15.92
CA TYR A 131 21.03 -25.48 15.67
C TYR A 131 20.51 -26.16 16.95
N ARG A 132 20.92 -25.70 18.15
CA ARG A 132 20.51 -26.30 19.43
C ARG A 132 19.29 -25.65 20.01
N LEU A 133 19.26 -24.32 20.00
CA LEU A 133 18.25 -23.51 20.71
C LEU A 133 17.28 -22.79 19.77
N GLY A 134 17.52 -22.85 18.45
CA GLY A 134 16.69 -22.12 17.47
C GLY A 134 16.82 -20.60 17.55
N ARG A 135 17.74 -20.08 18.35
CA ARG A 135 17.92 -18.64 18.58
C ARG A 135 18.66 -17.96 17.44
N ALA A 136 18.29 -16.72 17.11
CA ALA A 136 19.01 -15.92 16.14
C ALA A 136 20.43 -15.59 16.64
N ILE A 137 21.43 -15.69 15.77
CA ILE A 137 22.84 -15.48 16.09
C ILE A 137 23.23 -14.04 15.75
N LEU A 138 24.02 -13.40 16.64
CA LEU A 138 24.60 -12.09 16.40
C LEU A 138 25.84 -12.21 15.50
N ASP A 139 26.01 -11.22 14.60
CA ASP A 139 27.14 -11.13 13.67
C ASP A 139 28.48 -10.70 14.31
N GLY A 140 28.47 -10.39 15.61
CA GLY A 140 29.62 -9.85 16.34
C GLY A 140 29.74 -8.34 16.30
N GLU A 141 28.97 -7.64 15.49
CA GLU A 141 28.90 -6.18 15.39
C GLU A 141 27.65 -5.59 16.07
N GLY A 142 26.84 -6.42 16.71
CA GLY A 142 25.62 -6.04 17.43
C GLY A 142 24.35 -6.15 16.60
N SER A 143 24.44 -6.70 15.38
CA SER A 143 23.29 -7.02 14.54
C SER A 143 23.09 -8.53 14.45
N TYR A 144 21.91 -8.95 13.98
CA TYR A 144 21.65 -10.36 13.73
C TYR A 144 22.24 -10.80 12.37
N GLU A 145 22.89 -11.97 12.36
CA GLU A 145 23.44 -12.57 11.14
C GLU A 145 22.31 -13.02 10.22
N GLU A 146 22.28 -12.48 9.00
CA GLU A 146 21.32 -12.87 7.97
C GLU A 146 21.75 -14.17 7.29
N ASP A 147 20.83 -15.11 7.16
CA ASP A 147 21.01 -16.32 6.37
C ASP A 147 19.89 -16.48 5.36
N ARG A 148 20.15 -15.98 4.15
CA ARG A 148 19.20 -16.05 3.03
C ARG A 148 19.08 -17.45 2.41
N ALA A 149 19.99 -18.36 2.74
CA ALA A 149 20.04 -19.72 2.19
C ALA A 149 19.23 -20.71 3.05
N ALA A 150 19.45 -20.71 4.37
CA ALA A 150 18.87 -21.68 5.29
C ALA A 150 18.08 -21.04 6.44
N GLY A 151 18.20 -19.72 6.61
CA GLY A 151 17.51 -18.99 7.66
C GLY A 151 16.00 -18.95 7.45
N VAL A 152 15.29 -18.72 8.53
CA VAL A 152 13.82 -18.62 8.54
C VAL A 152 13.42 -17.25 9.07
N PRO A 153 12.57 -16.50 8.37
CA PRO A 153 12.04 -15.24 8.89
C PRO A 153 11.11 -15.52 10.06
N VAL A 154 11.06 -14.60 11.00
CA VAL A 154 10.16 -14.69 12.16
C VAL A 154 8.71 -14.65 11.71
N ILE A 155 8.38 -13.71 10.83
CA ILE A 155 7.05 -13.51 10.26
C ILE A 155 7.14 -13.72 8.76
N ARG A 156 6.22 -14.51 8.22
CA ARG A 156 6.09 -14.72 6.78
C ARG A 156 4.89 -13.96 6.25
N LEU A 157 5.09 -13.16 5.22
CA LEU A 157 4.01 -12.42 4.58
C LEU A 157 3.07 -13.32 3.77
N GLN A 158 3.54 -14.50 3.34
CA GLN A 158 2.79 -15.50 2.57
C GLN A 158 1.85 -14.86 1.53
N GLN A 159 0.54 -15.16 1.59
CA GLN A 159 -0.48 -14.63 0.67
C GLN A 159 -1.12 -13.33 1.15
N LEU A 160 -0.67 -12.75 2.27
CA LEU A 160 -1.26 -11.56 2.86
C LEU A 160 -1.26 -10.34 1.92
N LEU A 161 -0.27 -10.29 1.04
CA LEU A 161 -0.07 -9.17 0.11
C LEU A 161 -0.65 -9.41 -1.28
N LYS A 162 -1.27 -10.56 -1.53
CA LYS A 162 -1.90 -10.86 -2.82
C LYS A 162 -3.06 -9.90 -3.08
N GLY A 163 -3.00 -9.17 -4.21
CA GLY A 163 -4.00 -8.20 -4.60
C GLY A 163 -4.15 -6.99 -3.67
N VAL A 164 -3.17 -6.76 -2.79
CA VAL A 164 -3.22 -5.63 -1.85
C VAL A 164 -3.06 -4.31 -2.58
N ASP A 165 -3.79 -3.29 -2.15
CA ASP A 165 -3.54 -1.90 -2.53
C ASP A 165 -2.52 -1.28 -1.55
N LEU A 166 -1.37 -0.90 -2.09
CA LEU A 166 -0.29 -0.14 -1.43
C LEU A 166 0.08 1.10 -2.27
N SER A 167 -0.76 1.49 -3.23
CA SER A 167 -0.46 2.57 -4.18
C SER A 167 -0.08 3.88 -3.50
N GLY A 168 0.98 4.52 -3.99
CA GLY A 168 1.46 5.82 -3.52
C GLY A 168 2.07 5.81 -2.12
N THR A 169 2.37 4.64 -1.54
CA THR A 169 2.93 4.53 -0.19
C THR A 169 4.46 4.49 -0.18
N ASP A 170 5.04 4.78 0.98
CA ASP A 170 6.46 4.67 1.26
C ASP A 170 6.81 3.26 1.74
N LEU A 171 7.47 2.49 0.86
CA LEU A 171 7.91 1.10 1.09
C LEU A 171 9.43 0.96 1.05
N ARG A 172 10.16 2.06 1.32
CA ARG A 172 11.63 2.06 1.28
C ARG A 172 12.21 1.05 2.25
N GLY A 173 13.17 0.26 1.75
CA GLY A 173 13.90 -0.73 2.53
C GLY A 173 13.04 -1.91 3.02
N VAL A 174 11.80 -2.07 2.54
CA VAL A 174 10.96 -3.21 2.94
C VAL A 174 11.52 -4.50 2.38
N ASP A 175 11.60 -5.52 3.22
CA ASP A 175 12.01 -6.87 2.81
C ASP A 175 10.78 -7.69 2.40
N PHE A 176 10.56 -7.79 1.09
CA PHE A 176 9.50 -8.61 0.49
C PHE A 176 9.99 -9.99 0.05
N ASN A 177 11.20 -10.40 0.44
CA ASN A 177 11.77 -11.65 -0.04
C ASN A 177 10.80 -12.83 0.13
N GLY A 178 10.48 -13.49 -0.98
CA GLY A 178 9.57 -14.63 -1.02
C GLY A 178 8.08 -14.31 -0.78
N ALA A 179 7.68 -13.04 -0.74
CA ALA A 179 6.28 -12.65 -0.59
C ALA A 179 5.47 -12.90 -1.87
N ASP A 180 4.17 -13.12 -1.72
CA ASP A 180 3.20 -13.20 -2.82
C ASP A 180 2.53 -11.83 -3.02
N LEU A 181 3.00 -11.09 -4.03
CA LEU A 181 2.49 -9.79 -4.45
C LEU A 181 1.70 -9.86 -5.76
N ARG A 182 1.19 -11.04 -6.12
CA ARG A 182 0.40 -11.21 -7.35
C ARG A 182 -0.79 -10.28 -7.39
N GLY A 183 -0.87 -9.48 -8.48
CA GLY A 183 -1.97 -8.54 -8.67
C GLY A 183 -2.00 -7.37 -7.68
N ALA A 184 -0.96 -7.18 -6.86
CA ALA A 184 -0.87 -6.05 -5.94
C ALA A 184 -0.76 -4.72 -6.71
N ASP A 185 -1.35 -3.66 -6.17
CA ASP A 185 -1.16 -2.31 -6.67
C ASP A 185 -0.04 -1.61 -5.88
N LEU A 186 1.10 -1.48 -6.53
CA LEU A 186 2.31 -0.79 -6.07
C LEU A 186 2.59 0.47 -6.90
N SER A 187 1.58 0.98 -7.61
CA SER A 187 1.73 2.17 -8.44
C SER A 187 2.08 3.39 -7.57
N PHE A 188 2.96 4.24 -8.08
CA PHE A 188 3.46 5.44 -7.39
C PHE A 188 4.18 5.18 -6.06
N CYS A 189 4.46 3.92 -5.70
CA CYS A 189 5.20 3.60 -4.47
C CYS A 189 6.66 4.04 -4.55
N ASP A 190 7.22 4.40 -3.40
CA ASP A 190 8.67 4.49 -3.21
C ASP A 190 9.20 3.15 -2.68
N LEU A 191 9.80 2.36 -3.56
CA LEU A 191 10.41 1.07 -3.25
C LEU A 191 11.95 1.15 -3.15
N THR A 192 12.49 2.36 -3.00
CA THR A 192 13.94 2.57 -2.91
C THR A 192 14.58 1.65 -1.86
N GLY A 193 15.57 0.86 -2.26
CA GLY A 193 16.26 -0.09 -1.38
C GLY A 193 15.41 -1.30 -0.94
N ALA A 194 14.18 -1.47 -1.45
CA ALA A 194 13.36 -2.63 -1.10
C ALA A 194 13.93 -3.93 -1.68
N ASN A 195 13.75 -5.03 -0.96
CA ASN A 195 14.17 -6.35 -1.42
C ASN A 195 12.98 -7.12 -2.00
N LEU A 196 12.92 -7.21 -3.31
CA LEU A 196 11.92 -7.96 -4.08
C LEU A 196 12.45 -9.32 -4.60
N ALA A 197 13.65 -9.73 -4.19
CA ALA A 197 14.20 -11.02 -4.64
C ALA A 197 13.30 -12.18 -4.20
N GLY A 198 13.02 -13.09 -5.11
CA GLY A 198 12.14 -14.24 -4.86
C GLY A 198 10.67 -13.93 -4.67
N THR A 199 10.24 -12.67 -4.82
CA THR A 199 8.82 -12.27 -4.78
C THR A 199 8.06 -12.76 -6.01
N ASN A 200 6.78 -13.05 -5.84
CA ASN A 200 5.89 -13.25 -6.98
C ASN A 200 5.11 -11.96 -7.25
N LEU A 201 5.52 -11.24 -8.30
CA LEU A 201 4.90 -9.99 -8.76
C LEU A 201 3.95 -10.21 -9.95
N ALA A 202 3.61 -11.43 -10.31
CA ALA A 202 2.82 -11.69 -11.51
C ALA A 202 1.51 -10.86 -11.52
N GLY A 203 1.33 -10.06 -12.58
CA GLY A 203 0.18 -9.18 -12.73
C GLY A 203 0.16 -7.95 -11.80
N ALA A 204 1.18 -7.70 -11.02
CA ALA A 204 1.26 -6.52 -10.16
C ALA A 204 1.37 -5.22 -10.99
N ASN A 205 0.95 -4.10 -10.39
CA ASN A 205 1.04 -2.77 -10.98
C ASN A 205 2.16 -1.97 -10.30
N LEU A 206 3.24 -1.70 -11.02
CA LEU A 206 4.40 -0.89 -10.62
C LEU A 206 4.48 0.42 -11.43
N GLU A 207 3.34 0.88 -11.96
CA GLU A 207 3.29 2.12 -12.73
C GLU A 207 3.81 3.29 -11.91
N GLN A 208 4.77 4.05 -12.46
CA GLN A 208 5.43 5.19 -11.83
C GLN A 208 6.10 4.90 -10.46
N ALA A 209 6.26 3.64 -10.08
CA ALA A 209 7.01 3.28 -8.86
C ALA A 209 8.49 3.66 -8.99
N ARG A 210 9.10 4.01 -7.85
CA ARG A 210 10.55 4.26 -7.74
C ARG A 210 11.23 2.97 -7.33
N LEU A 211 12.21 2.52 -8.14
CA LEU A 211 12.90 1.23 -7.97
C LEU A 211 14.42 1.42 -7.77
N GLU A 212 14.83 2.59 -7.26
CA GLU A 212 16.23 2.89 -6.98
C GLU A 212 16.78 1.92 -5.94
N GLU A 213 17.94 1.32 -6.21
CA GLU A 213 18.59 0.33 -5.33
C GLU A 213 17.71 -0.88 -4.95
N CYS A 214 16.59 -1.07 -5.64
CA CYS A 214 15.67 -2.18 -5.38
C CYS A 214 16.32 -3.50 -5.84
N ARG A 215 16.28 -4.51 -4.99
CA ARG A 215 16.84 -5.83 -5.29
C ARG A 215 15.80 -6.75 -5.90
N LEU A 216 15.94 -7.10 -7.18
CA LEU A 216 15.06 -8.05 -7.87
C LEU A 216 15.58 -9.49 -7.85
N PHE A 217 16.87 -9.71 -7.60
CA PHE A 217 17.52 -11.02 -7.57
C PHE A 217 18.79 -10.96 -6.73
N TYR A 218 19.36 -12.13 -6.42
CA TYR A 218 20.73 -12.29 -5.88
C TYR A 218 21.66 -12.80 -6.99
N GLY A 219 22.96 -12.78 -6.75
CA GLY A 219 23.98 -13.27 -7.67
C GLY A 219 24.18 -12.36 -8.89
N ARG A 220 24.36 -12.98 -10.06
CA ARG A 220 24.70 -12.27 -11.31
C ARG A 220 23.49 -12.13 -12.22
N PRO A 221 23.28 -10.98 -12.87
CA PRO A 221 22.11 -10.76 -13.72
C PRO A 221 22.01 -11.75 -14.90
N GLN A 222 23.15 -12.28 -15.38
CA GLN A 222 23.20 -13.21 -16.51
C GLN A 222 22.74 -14.64 -16.14
N THR A 223 22.85 -15.00 -14.87
CA THR A 223 22.53 -16.35 -14.36
C THR A 223 21.35 -16.36 -13.40
N ALA A 224 20.89 -15.18 -12.98
CA ALA A 224 19.72 -15.05 -12.13
C ALA A 224 18.46 -15.52 -12.86
N THR A 225 17.67 -16.38 -12.22
CA THR A 225 16.40 -16.87 -12.75
C THR A 225 15.27 -16.62 -11.75
N PRO A 226 14.02 -16.46 -12.21
CA PRO A 226 12.88 -16.31 -11.33
C PRO A 226 12.73 -17.49 -10.36
N ARG A 227 12.19 -17.19 -9.17
CA ARG A 227 11.87 -18.22 -8.18
C ARG A 227 10.61 -18.98 -8.58
N LEU A 228 10.75 -20.24 -8.90
CA LEU A 228 9.64 -21.12 -9.27
C LEU A 228 9.33 -22.09 -8.13
N GLY A 229 8.25 -21.82 -7.40
CA GLY A 229 7.77 -22.68 -6.31
C GLY A 229 8.82 -22.95 -5.22
N SER A 230 8.99 -24.24 -4.87
CA SER A 230 9.96 -24.72 -3.88
C SER A 230 11.29 -25.19 -4.50
N ALA A 231 11.57 -24.84 -5.76
CA ALA A 231 12.82 -25.21 -6.41
C ALA A 231 14.03 -24.70 -5.61
N PRO A 232 15.13 -25.47 -5.56
CA PRO A 232 16.36 -25.02 -4.91
C PRO A 232 16.86 -23.73 -5.58
N PHE A 233 17.48 -22.87 -4.80
CA PHE A 233 18.05 -21.63 -5.28
C PHE A 233 19.51 -21.50 -4.87
N ASP A 234 20.27 -20.72 -5.63
CA ASP A 234 21.68 -20.46 -5.37
C ASP A 234 21.95 -18.96 -5.35
N LEU A 235 22.34 -18.45 -4.19
CA LEU A 235 22.62 -17.03 -3.98
C LEU A 235 23.88 -16.56 -4.74
N ALA A 236 24.85 -17.45 -4.99
CA ALA A 236 26.09 -17.08 -5.66
C ALA A 236 25.89 -16.88 -7.16
N THR A 237 25.15 -17.76 -7.80
CA THR A 237 24.81 -17.66 -9.22
C THR A 237 23.56 -16.85 -9.48
N GLY A 238 22.65 -16.77 -8.51
CA GLY A 238 21.35 -16.13 -8.64
C GLY A 238 20.25 -17.05 -9.18
N ALA A 239 20.56 -18.31 -9.45
CA ALA A 239 19.56 -19.25 -9.94
C ALA A 239 18.42 -19.45 -8.94
N GLY A 240 17.17 -19.27 -9.36
CA GLY A 240 15.97 -19.39 -8.52
C GLY A 240 15.82 -18.32 -7.45
N THR A 241 16.56 -17.19 -7.53
CA THR A 241 16.49 -16.12 -6.52
C THR A 241 15.67 -14.93 -6.97
N GLY A 242 15.35 -14.82 -8.24
CA GLY A 242 14.78 -13.63 -8.82
C GLY A 242 13.27 -13.51 -8.62
N ALA A 243 12.77 -12.28 -8.72
CA ALA A 243 11.37 -11.98 -8.73
C ALA A 243 10.66 -12.57 -9.96
N VAL A 244 9.45 -13.09 -9.79
CA VAL A 244 8.57 -13.47 -10.90
C VAL A 244 7.86 -12.21 -11.40
N VAL A 245 8.12 -11.82 -12.65
CA VAL A 245 7.70 -10.53 -13.22
C VAL A 245 6.78 -10.66 -14.42
N GLU A 246 6.07 -11.77 -14.51
CA GLU A 246 5.12 -12.02 -15.59
C GLU A 246 3.93 -11.07 -15.51
N ASN A 247 3.58 -10.42 -16.63
CA ASN A 247 2.45 -9.49 -16.75
C ASN A 247 2.45 -8.29 -15.78
N VAL A 248 3.61 -7.92 -15.23
CA VAL A 248 3.77 -6.71 -14.41
C VAL A 248 3.61 -5.45 -15.29
N ASN A 249 2.89 -4.45 -14.78
CA ASN A 249 2.85 -3.12 -15.40
C ASN A 249 4.03 -2.28 -14.87
N LEU A 250 4.95 -1.90 -15.74
CA LEU A 250 6.14 -1.09 -15.43
C LEU A 250 6.09 0.30 -16.07
N ALA A 251 4.91 0.74 -16.54
CA ALA A 251 4.78 2.01 -17.24
C ALA A 251 5.34 3.17 -16.41
N SER A 252 6.29 3.90 -16.98
CA SER A 252 6.93 5.05 -16.32
C SER A 252 7.60 4.74 -14.95
N ALA A 253 7.89 3.47 -14.65
CA ALA A 253 8.69 3.11 -13.47
C ALA A 253 10.06 3.80 -13.56
N ARG A 254 10.58 4.25 -12.41
CA ARG A 254 11.73 5.15 -12.35
C ARG A 254 12.95 4.49 -11.73
N LEU A 255 14.14 4.98 -12.12
CA LEU A 255 15.42 4.68 -11.47
C LEU A 255 15.80 3.19 -11.49
N LEU A 256 15.44 2.50 -12.58
CA LEU A 256 15.92 1.14 -12.85
C LEU A 256 17.41 1.16 -13.20
N ASP A 257 18.22 0.43 -12.42
CA ASP A 257 19.61 0.20 -12.75
C ASP A 257 19.74 -0.75 -13.97
N PRO A 258 20.89 -0.74 -14.67
CA PRO A 258 21.07 -1.55 -15.87
C PRO A 258 20.93 -3.07 -15.64
N GLN A 259 21.26 -3.57 -14.45
CA GLN A 259 21.19 -5.01 -14.12
C GLN A 259 19.74 -5.44 -13.90
N SER A 260 18.98 -4.65 -13.12
CA SER A 260 17.55 -4.83 -12.92
C SER A 260 16.78 -4.70 -14.24
N HIS A 261 17.15 -3.73 -15.09
CA HIS A 261 16.57 -3.58 -16.41
C HIS A 261 16.81 -4.82 -17.29
N HIS A 262 18.04 -5.34 -17.33
CA HIS A 262 18.39 -6.56 -18.08
C HIS A 262 17.57 -7.76 -17.59
N TYR A 263 17.49 -7.95 -16.26
CA TYR A 263 16.70 -9.00 -15.64
C TYR A 263 15.22 -8.92 -16.05
N LEU A 264 14.62 -7.74 -15.92
CA LEU A 264 13.23 -7.49 -16.35
C LEU A 264 13.03 -7.77 -17.84
N ALA A 265 13.94 -7.31 -18.69
CA ALA A 265 13.85 -7.56 -20.13
C ALA A 265 13.94 -9.07 -20.47
N THR A 266 14.72 -9.85 -19.71
CA THR A 266 14.92 -11.29 -19.91
C THR A 266 13.72 -12.12 -19.44
N TRP A 267 13.16 -11.79 -18.26
CA TRP A 267 12.17 -12.63 -17.58
C TRP A 267 10.75 -12.06 -17.61
N SER A 268 10.50 -11.07 -18.44
CA SER A 268 9.17 -10.45 -18.61
C SER A 268 8.39 -11.07 -19.76
N GLY A 269 7.09 -11.26 -19.55
CA GLY A 269 6.13 -11.60 -20.59
C GLY A 269 5.76 -10.38 -21.48
N PRO A 270 4.93 -10.57 -22.51
CA PRO A 270 4.61 -9.53 -23.50
C PRO A 270 4.11 -8.21 -22.90
N ARG A 271 3.22 -8.28 -21.90
CA ARG A 271 2.68 -7.09 -21.21
C ARG A 271 3.77 -6.30 -20.47
N SER A 272 4.58 -6.98 -19.68
CA SER A 272 5.66 -6.31 -18.93
C SER A 272 6.69 -5.70 -19.87
N ARG A 273 7.02 -6.39 -20.97
CA ARG A 273 7.96 -5.90 -22.00
C ARG A 273 7.46 -4.65 -22.70
N SER A 274 6.15 -4.55 -22.96
CA SER A 274 5.55 -3.37 -23.61
C SER A 274 5.53 -2.13 -22.72
N THR A 275 5.57 -2.31 -21.39
CA THR A 275 5.55 -1.22 -20.41
C THR A 275 6.92 -0.92 -19.80
N LEU A 276 7.96 -1.72 -20.12
CA LEU A 276 9.30 -1.56 -19.56
C LEU A 276 9.94 -0.23 -19.99
N PRO A 277 10.32 0.66 -19.08
CA PRO A 277 10.98 1.92 -19.41
C PRO A 277 12.29 1.68 -20.17
N GLY A 278 12.49 2.40 -21.28
CA GLY A 278 13.64 2.21 -22.17
C GLY A 278 13.56 0.97 -23.07
N GLY A 279 12.44 0.25 -23.04
CA GLY A 279 12.20 -0.93 -23.87
C GLY A 279 13.10 -2.11 -23.54
N THR A 280 13.08 -3.14 -24.33
CA THR A 280 13.85 -4.38 -24.07
C THR A 280 15.29 -4.35 -24.57
N LYS A 281 15.67 -3.30 -25.31
CA LYS A 281 17.03 -3.14 -25.92
C LYS A 281 17.52 -4.37 -26.67
N GLY A 282 16.63 -5.12 -27.32
CA GLY A 282 16.98 -6.31 -28.11
C GLY A 282 17.21 -7.57 -27.27
N VAL A 283 17.02 -7.54 -25.95
CA VAL A 283 17.13 -8.73 -25.07
C VAL A 283 15.95 -9.66 -25.37
N PRO A 284 16.19 -10.94 -25.76
CA PRO A 284 15.10 -11.90 -25.98
C PRO A 284 14.42 -12.28 -24.66
N SER A 285 13.12 -12.62 -24.70
CA SER A 285 12.43 -13.20 -23.54
C SER A 285 12.87 -14.67 -23.37
N GLN A 286 13.07 -15.07 -22.13
CA GLN A 286 13.26 -16.46 -21.75
C GLN A 286 12.01 -17.10 -21.14
N LEU A 287 10.95 -16.33 -20.96
CA LEU A 287 9.61 -16.87 -20.77
C LEU A 287 9.11 -17.28 -22.15
N GLY A 288 9.05 -18.55 -22.42
CA GLY A 288 8.68 -19.14 -23.69
C GLY A 288 7.34 -18.70 -24.28
#